data_3647ffacab6e392e5ab25aefb089170b
#
_entry.id   3647ffacab6e392e5ab25aefb089170b
#
_cell.length_a   1.000
_cell.length_b   1.000
_cell.length_c   1.000
_cell.angle_alpha   90.00
_cell.angle_beta   90.00
_cell.angle_gamma   90.00
#
_symmetry.space_group_name_H-M   'P 1'
#
loop_
_entity.id
_entity.type
_entity.pdbx_description
1 polymer ?
#
loop_
_entity_poly.entity_id
_entity_poly.type
_entity_poly.pdbx_seq_one_letter_code
_entity_poly.pdbx_strand_id
1 'polypeptide(L)'
;SVLAPVLMVVIANASWREALLSGLTLAFATIPEELPLLITSVLALGSFRLARRHAVVRNLQAAESLGAVSVLVSDKTGTLTENRMTVDVVVDAAGASHPLAADDPLVRRAIGIGILANDAVSAQWGDPTDRAFLAAGTMLGGDAESWRAAQPNVTVFPFSDETRSVVAVSHQGVEARIAVKGAPESVLARCAWVATPDGDVPLDATGRAA
;
A
#
# COMPACT_ATOMS: atom_id res chain seq x y z
N SER A 1 31.80 3.13 -47.77
CA SER A 1 33.07 2.64 -47.17
C SER A 1 33.80 1.61 -48.05
N VAL A 2 33.15 0.93 -48.99
CA VAL A 2 33.80 -0.05 -49.90
C VAL A 2 34.61 0.62 -51.05
N LEU A 3 34.24 1.83 -51.41
CA LEU A 3 34.94 2.57 -52.50
C LEU A 3 36.38 2.95 -52.15
N ALA A 4 36.70 3.27 -50.90
CA ALA A 4 38.03 3.71 -50.49
C ALA A 4 39.08 2.59 -50.60
N PRO A 5 38.87 1.35 -50.10
CA PRO A 5 39.83 0.26 -50.31
C PRO A 5 40.00 -0.15 -51.78
N VAL A 6 38.91 -0.10 -52.57
CA VAL A 6 39.00 -0.38 -54.01
C VAL A 6 39.85 0.68 -54.72
N LEU A 7 39.69 1.94 -54.38
CA LEU A 7 40.48 3.04 -54.92
C LEU A 7 41.95 2.94 -54.54
N MET A 8 42.28 2.49 -53.32
CA MET A 8 43.64 2.25 -52.85
C MET A 8 44.33 1.12 -53.63
N VAL A 9 43.66 0.03 -53.93
CA VAL A 9 44.24 -1.06 -54.71
C VAL A 9 44.49 -0.61 -56.17
N VAL A 10 43.57 0.14 -56.76
CA VAL A 10 43.64 0.52 -58.20
C VAL A 10 44.58 1.69 -58.46
N ILE A 11 44.61 2.70 -57.59
CA ILE A 11 45.39 3.93 -57.82
C ILE A 11 46.74 3.88 -57.12
N ALA A 12 46.86 3.35 -55.91
CA ALA A 12 48.09 3.38 -55.12
C ALA A 12 48.90 2.09 -55.19
N ASN A 13 48.52 1.12 -56.02
CA ASN A 13 49.21 -0.17 -56.15
C ASN A 13 49.44 -0.90 -54.81
N ALA A 14 48.57 -0.64 -53.82
CA ALA A 14 48.65 -1.19 -52.47
C ALA A 14 48.34 -2.68 -52.51
N SER A 15 48.97 -3.44 -51.66
CA SER A 15 48.64 -4.86 -51.51
C SER A 15 47.20 -5.02 -51.07
N TRP A 16 46.54 -6.08 -51.51
CA TRP A 16 45.15 -6.37 -51.12
C TRP A 16 44.96 -6.44 -49.59
N ARG A 17 46.01 -6.83 -48.84
CA ARG A 17 46.02 -6.87 -47.36
C ARG A 17 45.97 -5.47 -46.75
N GLU A 18 46.75 -4.52 -47.28
CA GLU A 18 46.72 -3.13 -46.81
C GLU A 18 45.40 -2.44 -47.13
N ALA A 19 44.85 -2.71 -48.30
CA ALA A 19 43.51 -2.22 -48.65
C ALA A 19 42.41 -2.79 -47.75
N LEU A 20 42.50 -4.06 -47.40
CA LEU A 20 41.55 -4.72 -46.51
C LEU A 20 41.64 -4.18 -45.07
N LEU A 21 42.87 -4.01 -44.56
CA LEU A 21 43.10 -3.42 -43.23
C LEU A 21 42.62 -1.97 -43.17
N SER A 22 42.93 -1.17 -44.18
CA SER A 22 42.49 0.23 -44.27
C SER A 22 40.95 0.32 -44.36
N GLY A 23 40.33 -0.58 -45.13
CA GLY A 23 38.87 -0.66 -45.24
C GLY A 23 38.19 -1.05 -43.92
N LEU A 24 38.76 -2.02 -43.21
CA LEU A 24 38.31 -2.40 -41.87
C LEU A 24 38.48 -1.25 -40.87
N THR A 25 39.64 -0.60 -40.84
CA THR A 25 39.89 0.53 -39.96
C THR A 25 38.90 1.67 -40.21
N LEU A 26 38.65 1.98 -41.49
CA LEU A 26 37.67 3.00 -41.85
C LEU A 26 36.23 2.59 -41.48
N ALA A 27 35.89 1.31 -41.61
CA ALA A 27 34.59 0.77 -41.20
C ALA A 27 34.41 0.89 -39.69
N PHE A 28 35.41 0.55 -38.88
CA PHE A 28 35.36 0.74 -37.43
C PHE A 28 35.34 2.22 -37.05
N ALA A 29 36.12 3.10 -37.70
CA ALA A 29 36.11 4.53 -37.44
C ALA A 29 34.78 5.22 -37.78
N THR A 30 33.92 4.60 -38.62
CA THR A 30 32.59 5.13 -38.94
C THR A 30 31.50 4.65 -37.98
N ILE A 31 31.79 3.71 -37.07
CA ILE A 31 30.85 3.34 -36.00
C ILE A 31 30.91 4.46 -34.96
N PRO A 32 29.81 5.18 -34.72
CA PRO A 32 29.79 6.21 -33.70
C PRO A 32 29.80 5.58 -32.30
N GLU A 33 30.98 5.31 -31.76
CA GLU A 33 31.17 4.75 -30.40
C GLU A 33 30.65 5.72 -29.31
N GLU A 34 30.40 6.96 -29.66
CA GLU A 34 29.90 7.99 -28.77
C GLU A 34 28.39 7.85 -28.45
N LEU A 35 27.61 7.17 -29.30
CA LEU A 35 26.16 7.00 -29.12
C LEU A 35 25.80 6.31 -27.80
N PRO A 36 26.42 5.18 -27.43
CA PRO A 36 26.11 4.53 -26.13
C PRO A 36 26.42 5.43 -24.93
N LEU A 37 27.54 6.18 -25.02
CA LEU A 37 27.94 7.12 -23.97
C LEU A 37 26.96 8.28 -23.86
N LEU A 38 26.51 8.83 -24.99
CA LEU A 38 25.50 9.90 -25.01
C LEU A 38 24.16 9.42 -24.41
N ILE A 39 23.65 8.26 -24.82
CA ILE A 39 22.43 7.68 -24.33
C ILE A 39 22.51 7.46 -22.81
N THR A 40 23.60 6.84 -22.34
CA THR A 40 23.82 6.60 -20.91
C THR A 40 23.87 7.90 -20.12
N SER A 41 24.53 8.93 -20.66
CA SER A 41 24.63 10.24 -20.02
C SER A 41 23.26 10.93 -19.90
N VAL A 42 22.44 10.88 -20.95
CA VAL A 42 21.08 11.43 -20.94
C VAL A 42 20.18 10.69 -19.95
N LEU A 43 20.24 9.36 -19.93
CA LEU A 43 19.47 8.53 -18.98
C LEU A 43 19.91 8.79 -17.53
N ALA A 44 21.23 8.93 -17.28
CA ALA A 44 21.76 9.27 -15.97
C ALA A 44 21.26 10.65 -15.49
N LEU A 45 21.28 11.66 -16.37
CA LEU A 45 20.75 12.99 -16.06
C LEU A 45 19.23 12.95 -15.80
N GLY A 46 18.48 12.16 -16.58
CA GLY A 46 17.05 11.92 -16.37
C GLY A 46 16.78 11.29 -15.01
N SER A 47 17.52 10.24 -14.67
CA SER A 47 17.42 9.55 -13.37
C SER A 47 17.77 10.46 -12.20
N PHE A 48 18.78 11.32 -12.35
CA PHE A 48 19.13 12.33 -11.34
C PHE A 48 17.98 13.34 -11.12
N ARG A 49 17.33 13.80 -12.20
CA ARG A 49 16.16 14.69 -12.09
C ARG A 49 14.98 14.02 -11.40
N LEU A 50 14.73 12.73 -11.68
CA LEU A 50 13.70 11.93 -11.01
C LEU A 50 14.01 11.73 -9.52
N ALA A 51 15.27 11.43 -9.17
CA ALA A 51 15.71 11.29 -7.78
C ALA A 51 15.49 12.58 -6.96
N ARG A 52 15.69 13.74 -7.57
CA ARG A 52 15.35 15.04 -6.92
C ARG A 52 13.84 15.24 -6.71
N ARG A 53 13.01 14.45 -7.35
CA ARG A 53 11.55 14.40 -7.15
C ARG A 53 11.12 13.16 -6.35
N HIS A 54 12.02 12.58 -5.56
CA HIS A 54 11.79 11.39 -4.72
C HIS A 54 11.43 10.11 -5.50
N ALA A 55 11.75 10.05 -6.79
CA ALA A 55 11.56 8.86 -7.62
C ALA A 55 12.93 8.22 -7.92
N VAL A 56 13.15 6.98 -7.43
CA VAL A 56 14.42 6.26 -7.61
C VAL A 56 14.31 5.29 -8.77
N VAL A 57 15.15 5.50 -9.80
CA VAL A 57 15.26 4.59 -10.95
C VAL A 57 16.31 3.53 -10.63
N ARG A 58 15.89 2.27 -10.51
CA ARG A 58 16.80 1.13 -10.27
C ARG A 58 17.42 0.57 -11.54
N ASN A 59 16.77 0.77 -12.68
CA ASN A 59 17.24 0.30 -13.98
C ASN A 59 17.10 1.43 -15.00
N LEU A 60 18.22 1.86 -15.57
CA LEU A 60 18.27 2.96 -16.54
C LEU A 60 17.50 2.66 -17.83
N GLN A 61 17.52 1.40 -18.29
CA GLN A 61 16.78 0.98 -19.48
C GLN A 61 15.27 1.05 -19.27
N ALA A 62 14.80 0.78 -18.05
CA ALA A 62 13.40 0.94 -17.71
C ALA A 62 12.94 2.41 -17.74
N ALA A 63 13.84 3.36 -17.51
CA ALA A 63 13.54 4.79 -17.62
C ALA A 63 13.22 5.22 -19.07
N GLU A 64 13.86 4.60 -20.06
CA GLU A 64 13.54 4.81 -21.48
C GLU A 64 12.14 4.32 -21.81
N SER A 65 11.80 3.11 -21.37
CA SER A 65 10.45 2.53 -21.55
C SER A 65 9.37 3.36 -20.89
N LEU A 66 9.66 3.97 -19.73
CA LEU A 66 8.72 4.82 -19.01
C LEU A 66 8.28 6.04 -19.84
N GLY A 67 9.18 6.60 -20.65
CA GLY A 67 8.86 7.72 -21.54
C GLY A 67 7.90 7.38 -22.68
N ALA A 68 7.76 6.09 -23.03
CA ALA A 68 6.90 5.59 -24.09
C ALA A 68 5.56 5.04 -23.58
N VAL A 69 5.32 5.07 -22.26
CA VAL A 69 4.07 4.56 -21.66
C VAL A 69 2.89 5.44 -22.04
N SER A 70 1.85 4.83 -22.61
CA SER A 70 0.59 5.47 -22.97
C SER A 70 -0.54 5.21 -21.96
N VAL A 71 -0.40 4.17 -21.13
CA VAL A 71 -1.38 3.78 -20.10
C VAL A 71 -0.65 3.57 -18.80
N LEU A 72 -1.10 4.25 -17.74
CA LEU A 72 -0.61 4.09 -16.38
C LEU A 72 -1.68 3.41 -15.53
N VAL A 73 -1.36 2.25 -14.97
CA VAL A 73 -2.20 1.54 -14.00
C VAL A 73 -1.58 1.73 -12.63
N SER A 74 -2.33 2.32 -11.71
CA SER A 74 -1.88 2.60 -10.35
C SER A 74 -2.83 2.00 -9.34
N ASP A 75 -2.29 1.39 -8.30
CA ASP A 75 -3.07 1.05 -7.12
C ASP A 75 -3.47 2.35 -6.37
N LYS A 76 -4.64 2.31 -5.72
CA LYS A 76 -5.16 3.44 -4.95
C LYS A 76 -4.45 3.56 -3.61
N THR A 77 -4.45 2.48 -2.84
CA THR A 77 -4.07 2.53 -1.42
C THR A 77 -2.55 2.56 -1.24
N GLY A 78 -2.04 3.59 -0.57
CA GLY A 78 -0.61 3.78 -0.35
C GLY A 78 0.17 4.30 -1.56
N THR A 79 -0.50 4.51 -2.71
CA THR A 79 0.08 5.09 -3.92
C THR A 79 -0.56 6.45 -4.22
N LEU A 80 -1.87 6.50 -4.37
CA LEU A 80 -2.63 7.74 -4.56
C LEU A 80 -3.09 8.33 -3.23
N THR A 81 -3.14 7.53 -2.19
CA THR A 81 -3.50 7.92 -0.82
C THR A 81 -2.30 7.76 0.12
N GLU A 82 -2.36 8.40 1.28
CA GLU A 82 -1.30 8.37 2.30
C GLU A 82 -1.24 7.05 3.09
N ASN A 83 -2.04 6.04 2.73
CA ASN A 83 -2.20 4.80 3.50
C ASN A 83 -2.52 5.08 4.99
N ARG A 84 -3.33 6.10 5.22
CA ARG A 84 -3.78 6.51 6.54
C ARG A 84 -5.30 6.45 6.58
N MET A 85 -5.82 5.64 7.50
CA MET A 85 -7.24 5.53 7.78
C MET A 85 -7.59 6.35 9.02
N THR A 86 -8.79 6.90 9.05
CA THR A 86 -9.39 7.56 10.22
C THR A 86 -10.83 7.08 10.38
N VAL A 87 -11.28 6.98 11.62
CA VAL A 87 -12.71 6.79 11.88
C VAL A 87 -13.38 8.15 11.75
N ASP A 88 -14.34 8.26 10.85
CA ASP A 88 -15.11 9.47 10.61
C ASP A 88 -16.44 9.43 11.39
N VAL A 89 -17.18 8.36 11.21
CA VAL A 89 -18.47 8.14 11.87
C VAL A 89 -18.65 6.70 12.31
N VAL A 90 -19.50 6.48 13.27
CA VAL A 90 -20.08 5.16 13.60
C VAL A 90 -21.51 5.14 13.09
N VAL A 91 -21.87 4.11 12.34
CA VAL A 91 -23.24 3.93 11.84
C VAL A 91 -23.94 2.87 12.69
N ASP A 92 -25.12 3.19 13.19
CA ASP A 92 -25.93 2.24 13.96
C ASP A 92 -26.76 1.33 13.03
N ALA A 93 -27.49 0.39 13.62
CA ALA A 93 -28.30 -0.56 12.88
C ALA A 93 -29.54 0.07 12.19
N ALA A 94 -29.92 1.29 12.56
CA ALA A 94 -30.97 2.05 11.89
C ALA A 94 -30.43 2.86 10.71
N GLY A 95 -29.11 2.83 10.46
CA GLY A 95 -28.44 3.62 9.45
C GLY A 95 -28.16 5.06 9.87
N ALA A 96 -28.35 5.41 11.14
CA ALA A 96 -28.01 6.74 11.65
C ALA A 96 -26.51 6.86 11.87
N SER A 97 -25.94 8.00 11.45
CA SER A 97 -24.53 8.31 11.57
C SER A 97 -24.25 9.07 12.86
N HIS A 98 -23.34 8.54 13.67
CA HIS A 98 -22.89 9.13 14.92
C HIS A 98 -21.47 9.66 14.71
N PRO A 99 -21.24 10.97 14.80
CA PRO A 99 -19.89 11.54 14.74
C PRO A 99 -19.06 11.07 15.93
N LEU A 100 -17.74 11.12 15.80
CA LEU A 100 -16.83 10.67 16.85
C LEU A 100 -16.90 11.63 18.05
N ALA A 101 -17.72 11.29 19.04
CA ALA A 101 -17.97 12.08 20.24
C ALA A 101 -17.77 11.24 21.51
N ALA A 102 -17.12 11.84 22.52
CA ALA A 102 -16.73 11.15 23.73
C ALA A 102 -17.91 10.84 24.69
N ASP A 103 -19.00 11.55 24.55
CA ASP A 103 -20.23 11.43 25.34
C ASP A 103 -21.25 10.43 24.73
N ASP A 104 -21.03 9.99 23.49
CA ASP A 104 -21.88 8.98 22.86
C ASP A 104 -21.47 7.56 23.31
N PRO A 105 -22.31 6.84 24.07
CA PRO A 105 -21.99 5.50 24.57
C PRO A 105 -21.90 4.45 23.45
N LEU A 106 -22.62 4.62 22.32
CA LEU A 106 -22.56 3.72 21.18
C LEU A 106 -21.20 3.86 20.47
N VAL A 107 -20.77 5.09 20.25
CA VAL A 107 -19.45 5.38 19.66
C VAL A 107 -18.35 4.81 20.55
N ARG A 108 -18.39 5.09 21.85
CA ARG A 108 -17.40 4.53 22.79
C ARG A 108 -17.36 3.01 22.78
N ARG A 109 -18.54 2.35 22.77
CA ARG A 109 -18.65 0.88 22.71
C ARG A 109 -18.02 0.34 21.42
N ALA A 110 -18.35 0.92 20.26
CA ALA A 110 -17.83 0.50 18.95
C ALA A 110 -16.31 0.67 18.85
N ILE A 111 -15.80 1.84 19.25
CA ILE A 111 -14.35 2.10 19.26
C ILE A 111 -13.62 1.20 20.24
N GLY A 112 -14.19 0.96 21.44
CA GLY A 112 -13.64 0.04 22.42
C GLY A 112 -13.48 -1.39 21.90
N ILE A 113 -14.49 -1.91 21.19
CA ILE A 113 -14.41 -3.22 20.51
C ILE A 113 -13.28 -3.21 19.46
N GLY A 114 -13.18 -2.16 18.64
CA GLY A 114 -12.14 -2.03 17.65
C GLY A 114 -10.72 -1.93 18.23
N ILE A 115 -10.57 -1.36 19.44
CA ILE A 115 -9.29 -1.30 20.16
C ILE A 115 -8.93 -2.67 20.78
N LEU A 116 -9.91 -3.42 21.26
CA LEU A 116 -9.67 -4.76 21.82
C LEU A 116 -9.35 -5.78 20.72
N ALA A 117 -10.15 -5.83 19.66
CA ALA A 117 -9.91 -6.68 18.49
C ALA A 117 -8.90 -6.02 17.54
N ASN A 118 -7.66 -5.84 18.01
CA ASN A 118 -6.64 -5.04 17.34
C ASN A 118 -5.27 -5.60 17.65
N ASP A 119 -4.47 -5.82 16.62
CA ASP A 119 -3.09 -6.34 16.75
C ASP A 119 -2.02 -5.27 16.47
N ALA A 120 -2.43 -4.01 16.19
CA ALA A 120 -1.48 -2.92 16.04
C ALA A 120 -0.74 -2.66 17.36
N VAL A 121 0.57 -2.49 17.24
CA VAL A 121 1.45 -2.19 18.39
C VAL A 121 1.21 -0.77 18.91
N SER A 122 0.96 0.18 18.00
CA SER A 122 0.69 1.59 18.33
C SER A 122 -0.08 2.28 17.20
N ALA A 123 -0.50 3.52 17.42
CA ALA A 123 -1.12 4.35 16.38
C ALA A 123 -0.19 4.65 15.16
N GLN A 124 1.11 4.35 15.27
CA GLN A 124 2.10 4.54 14.21
C GLN A 124 2.47 3.23 13.50
N TRP A 125 2.35 2.07 14.17
CA TRP A 125 2.81 0.77 13.67
C TRP A 125 1.69 -0.28 13.71
N GLY A 126 1.35 -0.80 12.55
CA GLY A 126 0.32 -1.81 12.35
C GLY A 126 -0.50 -1.55 11.09
N ASP A 127 -1.53 -2.35 10.89
CA ASP A 127 -2.49 -2.16 9.81
C ASP A 127 -3.17 -0.78 9.89
N PRO A 128 -3.39 -0.07 8.77
CA PRO A 128 -4.01 1.25 8.77
C PRO A 128 -5.38 1.30 9.46
N THR A 129 -6.20 0.26 9.31
CA THR A 129 -7.52 0.17 9.96
C THR A 129 -7.37 0.08 11.47
N ASP A 130 -6.44 -0.75 11.94
CA ASP A 130 -6.17 -0.94 13.36
C ASP A 130 -5.64 0.33 14.03
N ARG A 131 -4.74 1.02 13.33
CA ARG A 131 -4.22 2.32 13.77
C ARG A 131 -5.33 3.37 13.86
N ALA A 132 -6.33 3.33 12.96
CA ALA A 132 -7.46 4.26 13.00
C ALA A 132 -8.30 4.12 14.28
N PHE A 133 -8.54 2.90 14.77
CA PHE A 133 -9.22 2.68 16.04
C PHE A 133 -8.43 3.19 17.24
N LEU A 134 -7.10 2.99 17.25
CA LEU A 134 -6.24 3.52 18.32
C LEU A 134 -6.26 5.06 18.34
N ALA A 135 -6.19 5.70 17.17
CA ALA A 135 -6.28 7.14 17.05
C ALA A 135 -7.66 7.67 17.50
N ALA A 136 -8.75 6.99 17.11
CA ALA A 136 -10.10 7.34 17.53
C ALA A 136 -10.25 7.24 19.06
N GLY A 137 -9.72 6.19 19.69
CA GLY A 137 -9.71 6.05 21.14
C GLY A 137 -9.03 7.23 21.84
N THR A 138 -7.90 7.71 21.30
CA THR A 138 -7.21 8.89 21.83
C THR A 138 -8.07 10.16 21.70
N MET A 139 -8.79 10.34 20.60
CA MET A 139 -9.71 11.47 20.40
C MET A 139 -10.90 11.44 21.37
N LEU A 140 -11.34 10.24 21.79
CA LEU A 140 -12.41 10.05 22.79
C LEU A 140 -11.91 10.22 24.25
N GLY A 141 -10.68 10.70 24.46
CA GLY A 141 -10.14 11.02 25.78
C GLY A 141 -9.49 9.85 26.51
N GLY A 142 -9.16 8.75 25.80
CA GLY A 142 -8.40 7.62 26.34
C GLY A 142 -7.21 7.27 25.47
N ASP A 143 -6.14 6.76 26.04
CA ASP A 143 -5.09 6.11 25.26
C ASP A 143 -5.42 4.60 25.06
N ALA A 144 -4.75 3.97 24.07
CA ALA A 144 -4.96 2.56 23.78
C ALA A 144 -4.59 1.64 24.96
N GLU A 145 -3.65 2.07 25.80
CA GLU A 145 -3.19 1.33 26.96
C GLU A 145 -4.24 1.35 28.06
N SER A 146 -4.85 2.50 28.35
CA SER A 146 -5.95 2.59 29.32
C SER A 146 -7.18 1.78 28.91
N TRP A 147 -7.51 1.76 27.60
CA TRP A 147 -8.60 0.95 27.07
C TRP A 147 -8.32 -0.56 27.24
N ARG A 148 -7.07 -0.99 26.96
CA ARG A 148 -6.63 -2.39 27.11
C ARG A 148 -6.50 -2.79 28.59
N ALA A 149 -6.00 -1.91 29.45
CA ALA A 149 -5.87 -2.15 30.88
C ALA A 149 -7.21 -2.35 31.58
N ALA A 150 -8.27 -1.72 31.06
CA ALA A 150 -9.63 -1.95 31.55
C ALA A 150 -10.16 -3.38 31.27
N GLN A 151 -9.46 -4.14 30.41
CA GLN A 151 -9.81 -5.51 30.04
C GLN A 151 -8.58 -6.42 30.24
N PRO A 152 -8.37 -6.97 31.45
CA PRO A 152 -7.22 -7.82 31.74
C PRO A 152 -7.28 -9.14 30.98
N ASN A 153 -6.12 -9.74 30.77
CA ASN A 153 -5.95 -11.07 30.15
C ASN A 153 -6.57 -11.18 28.75
N VAL A 154 -6.27 -10.21 27.87
CA VAL A 154 -6.75 -10.26 26.48
C VAL A 154 -5.84 -11.16 25.65
N THR A 155 -6.44 -12.15 24.98
CA THR A 155 -5.78 -12.93 23.92
C THR A 155 -6.34 -12.50 22.58
N VAL A 156 -5.46 -12.04 21.67
CA VAL A 156 -5.85 -11.61 20.31
C VAL A 156 -5.52 -12.71 19.31
N PHE A 157 -6.51 -13.09 18.53
CA PHE A 157 -6.36 -13.94 17.35
C PHE A 157 -6.30 -13.00 16.14
N PRO A 158 -5.16 -12.96 15.41
CA PRO A 158 -4.95 -12.02 14.32
C PRO A 158 -5.91 -12.28 13.16
N PHE A 159 -5.92 -11.34 12.20
CA PHE A 159 -6.73 -11.47 11.00
C PHE A 159 -6.44 -12.78 10.26
N SER A 160 -7.50 -13.45 9.83
CA SER A 160 -7.46 -14.64 8.98
C SER A 160 -8.33 -14.43 7.75
N ASP A 161 -7.82 -14.78 6.58
CA ASP A 161 -8.56 -14.73 5.31
C ASP A 161 -9.78 -15.65 5.32
N GLU A 162 -9.72 -16.75 6.06
CA GLU A 162 -10.82 -17.72 6.19
C GLU A 162 -12.00 -17.13 6.97
N THR A 163 -11.74 -16.48 8.10
CA THR A 163 -12.77 -15.89 8.95
C THR A 163 -13.05 -14.43 8.62
N ARG A 164 -12.17 -13.77 7.91
CA ARG A 164 -12.17 -12.35 7.55
C ARG A 164 -12.41 -11.45 8.76
N SER A 165 -11.81 -11.82 9.90
CA SER A 165 -12.02 -11.14 11.17
C SER A 165 -10.83 -11.27 12.11
N VAL A 166 -10.68 -10.29 12.99
CA VAL A 166 -9.82 -10.31 14.18
C VAL A 166 -10.72 -10.57 15.39
N VAL A 167 -10.27 -11.43 16.28
CA VAL A 167 -11.01 -11.80 17.49
C VAL A 167 -10.12 -11.54 18.70
N ALA A 168 -10.67 -10.86 19.72
CA ALA A 168 -10.02 -10.73 21.02
C ALA A 168 -10.91 -11.35 22.09
N VAL A 169 -10.32 -12.16 22.94
CA VAL A 169 -10.98 -12.78 24.08
C VAL A 169 -10.37 -12.23 25.36
N SER A 170 -11.20 -11.65 26.22
CA SER A 170 -10.80 -11.19 27.55
C SER A 170 -11.55 -11.97 28.63
N HIS A 171 -10.88 -12.26 29.74
CA HIS A 171 -11.47 -12.97 30.87
C HIS A 171 -11.59 -12.04 32.07
N GLN A 172 -12.82 -11.90 32.60
CA GLN A 172 -13.12 -11.22 33.84
C GLN A 172 -13.74 -12.23 34.82
N GLY A 173 -12.90 -12.88 35.63
CA GLY A 173 -13.34 -13.96 36.51
C GLY A 173 -13.83 -15.17 35.71
N VAL A 174 -15.11 -15.55 35.87
CA VAL A 174 -15.74 -16.69 35.16
C VAL A 174 -16.31 -16.28 33.79
N GLU A 175 -16.47 -15.00 33.55
CA GLU A 175 -17.04 -14.50 32.30
C GLU A 175 -15.96 -14.24 31.24
N ALA A 176 -16.22 -14.67 30.02
CA ALA A 176 -15.42 -14.35 28.87
C ALA A 176 -16.14 -13.31 28.00
N ARG A 177 -15.44 -12.23 27.65
CA ARG A 177 -15.93 -11.25 26.68
C ARG A 177 -15.15 -11.45 25.37
N ILE A 178 -15.89 -11.49 24.27
CA ILE A 178 -15.34 -11.67 22.93
C ILE A 178 -15.61 -10.40 22.12
N ALA A 179 -14.54 -9.74 21.70
CA ALA A 179 -14.59 -8.63 20.75
C ALA A 179 -14.23 -9.15 19.36
N VAL A 180 -15.05 -8.87 18.36
CA VAL A 180 -14.84 -9.30 16.97
C VAL A 180 -14.90 -8.08 16.06
N LYS A 181 -13.89 -7.94 15.21
CA LYS A 181 -13.82 -6.92 14.17
C LYS A 181 -13.52 -7.60 12.84
N GLY A 182 -14.23 -7.27 11.77
CA GLY A 182 -14.00 -7.89 10.47
C GLY A 182 -14.94 -7.42 9.39
N ALA A 183 -14.95 -8.15 8.29
CA ALA A 183 -15.84 -7.88 7.17
C ALA A 183 -17.32 -7.94 7.64
N PRO A 184 -18.16 -6.97 7.27
CA PRO A 184 -19.54 -6.87 7.75
C PRO A 184 -20.32 -8.19 7.60
N GLU A 185 -20.23 -8.82 6.44
CA GLU A 185 -20.93 -10.08 6.14
C GLU A 185 -20.48 -11.22 7.07
N SER A 186 -19.20 -11.26 7.43
CA SER A 186 -18.66 -12.31 8.30
C SER A 186 -19.05 -12.09 9.75
N VAL A 187 -19.12 -10.84 10.20
CA VAL A 187 -19.50 -10.47 11.56
C VAL A 187 -21.01 -10.60 11.74
N LEU A 188 -21.81 -9.99 10.84
CA LEU A 188 -23.27 -10.01 10.90
C LEU A 188 -23.86 -11.44 10.90
N ALA A 189 -23.25 -12.35 10.14
CA ALA A 189 -23.67 -13.75 10.11
C ALA A 189 -23.62 -14.44 11.50
N ARG A 190 -22.79 -13.93 12.41
CA ARG A 190 -22.58 -14.46 13.76
C ARG A 190 -23.32 -13.67 14.84
N CYS A 191 -23.87 -12.50 14.52
CA CYS A 191 -24.62 -11.68 15.47
C CYS A 191 -26.02 -12.22 15.66
N ALA A 192 -26.44 -12.35 16.91
CA ALA A 192 -27.82 -12.67 17.29
C ALA A 192 -28.59 -11.44 17.76
N TRP A 193 -27.87 -10.37 18.12
CA TRP A 193 -28.42 -9.14 18.69
C TRP A 193 -27.73 -7.92 18.04
N VAL A 194 -28.45 -6.82 18.09
CA VAL A 194 -27.98 -5.51 17.65
C VAL A 194 -28.08 -4.52 18.79
N ALA A 195 -27.04 -3.72 18.98
CA ALA A 195 -27.04 -2.66 19.97
C ALA A 195 -27.82 -1.46 19.45
N THR A 196 -28.78 -0.98 20.25
CA THR A 196 -29.52 0.26 20.02
C THR A 196 -29.35 1.20 21.22
N PRO A 197 -29.69 2.50 21.10
CA PRO A 197 -29.65 3.42 22.22
C PRO A 197 -30.51 2.98 23.40
N ASP A 198 -31.59 2.27 23.11
CA ASP A 198 -32.56 1.79 24.13
C ASP A 198 -32.24 0.38 24.69
N GLY A 199 -31.14 -0.24 24.20
CA GLY A 199 -30.69 -1.57 24.60
C GLY A 199 -30.48 -2.52 23.44
N ASP A 200 -30.08 -3.76 23.74
CA ASP A 200 -29.80 -4.75 22.70
C ASP A 200 -31.11 -5.39 22.23
N VAL A 201 -31.37 -5.44 20.92
CA VAL A 201 -32.54 -6.07 20.31
C VAL A 201 -32.15 -7.26 19.44
N PRO A 202 -33.00 -8.31 19.30
CA PRO A 202 -32.70 -9.44 18.42
C PRO A 202 -32.50 -9.00 16.96
N LEU A 203 -31.47 -9.54 16.32
CA LEU A 203 -31.16 -9.30 14.90
C LEU A 203 -31.88 -10.36 14.05
N ASP A 204 -32.95 -9.96 13.43
CA ASP A 204 -33.74 -10.83 12.53
C ASP A 204 -33.19 -10.82 11.09
N ALA A 205 -33.86 -11.57 10.19
CA ALA A 205 -33.44 -11.66 8.79
C ALA A 205 -33.57 -10.32 8.05
N THR A 206 -34.52 -9.47 8.44
CA THR A 206 -34.74 -8.16 7.83
C THR A 206 -33.64 -7.18 8.23
N GLY A 207 -33.27 -7.16 9.50
CA GLY A 207 -32.15 -6.33 10.00
C GLY A 207 -30.77 -6.76 9.49
N ARG A 208 -30.64 -8.02 9.01
CA ARG A 208 -29.38 -8.47 8.37
C ARG A 208 -29.26 -8.03 6.91
N ALA A 209 -30.37 -7.70 6.26
CA ALA A 209 -30.44 -7.35 4.85
C ALA A 209 -30.44 -5.81 4.62
N ALA A 210 -30.70 -5.05 5.66
CA ALA A 210 -30.67 -3.60 5.67
C ALA A 210 -29.24 -3.08 5.83
#